data_64f891fa2ae0fa61d4f4f59470188bb9
#
_entry.id   64f891fa2ae0fa61d4f4f59470188bb9
#
_cell.length_a   1.000
_cell.length_b   1.000
_cell.length_c   1.000
_cell.angle_alpha   90.00
_cell.angle_beta   90.00
_cell.angle_gamma   90.00
#
_symmetry.space_group_name_H-M   'P 1'
#
loop_
_entity.id
_entity.type
_entity.pdbx_description
1 polymer ?
#
loop_
_entity_poly.entity_id
_entity_poly.type
_entity_poly.pdbx_seq_one_letter_code
_entity_poly.pdbx_strand_id
1 'polypeptide(L)'
;ILPLIPTIVMWTITSMSDKLFLTNMRSSRVELGLSATGIYGYANRIPNLVSMVSTIFFQAWNMSAITENESADRGKFYQSVYSAYEAMLFIAAAGLIMICKPITNFLVPDDNFSEYGIVYIYTPILIVAAIFMALNQFLGGIYSATKHTQNSFWTSLTACVTNLILNWAMIPVIG
;
A
#
# COMPACT_ATOMS: atom_id res chain seq x y z
N ILE A 1 21.08 12.00 1.63
CA ILE A 1 19.95 12.75 1.03
C ILE A 1 19.82 12.44 -0.46
N LEU A 2 20.92 12.42 -1.24
CA LEU A 2 20.86 12.17 -2.70
C LEU A 2 20.15 10.88 -3.12
N PRO A 3 20.33 9.70 -2.47
CA PRO A 3 19.61 8.47 -2.86
C PRO A 3 18.11 8.47 -2.54
N LEU A 4 17.63 9.37 -1.68
CA LEU A 4 16.21 9.42 -1.29
C LEU A 4 15.32 10.05 -2.36
N ILE A 5 15.87 10.99 -3.17
CA ILE A 5 15.10 11.65 -4.23
C ILE A 5 14.62 10.63 -5.29
N PRO A 6 15.49 9.78 -5.88
CA PRO A 6 15.05 8.73 -6.79
C PRO A 6 14.05 7.75 -6.16
N THR A 7 14.20 7.43 -4.88
CA THR A 7 13.27 6.54 -4.16
C THR A 7 11.87 7.12 -4.12
N ILE A 8 11.72 8.43 -3.84
CA ILE A 8 10.42 9.11 -3.84
C ILE A 8 9.81 9.12 -5.24
N VAL A 9 10.61 9.38 -6.27
CA VAL A 9 10.16 9.37 -7.67
C VAL A 9 9.64 7.97 -8.06
N MET A 10 10.40 6.91 -7.74
CA MET A 10 9.99 5.52 -7.99
C MET A 10 8.68 5.18 -7.28
N TRP A 11 8.52 5.63 -6.05
CA TRP A 11 7.29 5.43 -5.27
C TRP A 11 6.09 6.13 -5.93
N THR A 12 6.28 7.34 -6.41
CA THR A 12 5.26 8.10 -7.14
C THR A 12 4.89 7.40 -8.46
N ILE A 13 5.88 6.91 -9.22
CA ILE A 13 5.65 6.15 -10.44
C ILE A 13 4.84 4.88 -10.13
N THR A 14 5.24 4.10 -9.14
CA THR A 14 4.53 2.87 -8.74
C THR A 14 3.08 3.17 -8.35
N SER A 15 2.84 4.18 -7.52
CA SER A 15 1.49 4.52 -7.04
C SER A 15 0.55 5.07 -8.12
N MET A 16 1.10 5.65 -9.18
CA MET A 16 0.32 6.19 -10.29
C MET A 16 0.18 5.20 -11.45
N SER A 17 1.13 4.26 -11.59
CA SER A 17 1.17 3.31 -12.71
C SER A 17 -0.11 2.48 -12.80
N ASP A 18 -0.62 1.95 -11.69
CA ASP A 18 -1.82 1.13 -11.66
C ASP A 18 -3.01 1.85 -12.31
N LYS A 19 -3.22 3.11 -11.96
CA LYS A 19 -4.32 3.93 -12.50
C LYS A 19 -4.11 4.26 -13.99
N LEU A 20 -2.87 4.57 -14.37
CA LEU A 20 -2.53 4.87 -15.76
C LEU A 20 -2.71 3.65 -16.66
N PHE A 21 -2.30 2.48 -16.20
CA PHE A 21 -2.48 1.23 -16.92
C PHE A 21 -3.97 0.87 -17.03
N LEU A 22 -4.74 0.93 -15.94
CA LEU A 22 -6.18 0.66 -15.96
C LEU A 22 -6.95 1.60 -16.89
N THR A 23 -6.54 2.88 -16.97
CA THR A 23 -7.22 3.88 -17.82
C THR A 23 -6.90 3.70 -19.31
N ASN A 24 -5.66 3.32 -19.65
CA ASN A 24 -5.16 3.39 -21.03
C ASN A 24 -4.97 2.04 -21.72
N MET A 25 -4.90 0.92 -20.97
CA MET A 25 -4.75 -0.40 -21.55
C MET A 25 -6.11 -1.03 -21.90
N ARG A 26 -6.05 -2.08 -22.76
CA ARG A 26 -7.21 -2.92 -23.08
C ARG A 26 -6.96 -4.33 -22.53
N SER A 27 -7.98 -4.90 -21.92
CA SER A 27 -7.97 -6.30 -21.49
C SER A 27 -8.85 -7.13 -22.41
N SER A 28 -8.51 -8.43 -22.54
CA SER A 28 -9.30 -9.41 -23.27
C SER A 28 -10.51 -9.92 -22.48
N ARG A 29 -10.55 -9.67 -21.16
CA ARG A 29 -11.56 -10.26 -20.26
C ARG A 29 -12.47 -9.24 -19.58
N VAL A 30 -12.01 -8.03 -19.38
CA VAL A 30 -12.72 -6.98 -18.63
C VAL A 30 -12.64 -5.68 -19.39
N GLU A 31 -13.73 -4.92 -19.39
CA GLU A 31 -13.72 -3.54 -19.89
C GLU A 31 -12.91 -2.66 -18.95
N LEU A 32 -11.76 -2.21 -19.43
CA LEU A 32 -10.90 -1.24 -18.75
C LEU A 32 -11.30 0.19 -19.17
N GLY A 33 -10.79 1.17 -18.44
CA GLY A 33 -11.04 2.58 -18.72
C GLY A 33 -11.46 3.35 -17.48
N LEU A 34 -12.22 4.41 -17.66
CA LEU A 34 -12.62 5.31 -16.58
C LEU A 34 -13.51 4.62 -15.53
N SER A 35 -14.41 3.71 -15.95
CA SER A 35 -15.26 2.96 -15.02
C SER A 35 -14.42 2.02 -14.14
N ALA A 36 -13.53 1.22 -14.72
CA ALA A 36 -12.62 0.35 -13.96
C ALA A 36 -11.73 1.14 -13.00
N THR A 37 -11.23 2.29 -13.45
CA THR A 37 -10.44 3.20 -12.60
C THR A 37 -11.28 3.78 -11.46
N GLY A 38 -12.57 4.04 -11.70
CA GLY A 38 -13.55 4.45 -10.69
C GLY A 38 -13.76 3.36 -9.64
N ILE A 39 -14.03 2.12 -10.05
CA ILE A 39 -14.18 0.96 -9.18
C ILE A 39 -12.93 0.76 -8.30
N TYR A 40 -11.74 0.81 -8.90
CA TYR A 40 -10.47 0.76 -8.19
C TYR A 40 -10.32 1.90 -7.17
N GLY A 41 -10.71 3.13 -7.55
CA GLY A 41 -10.70 4.28 -6.66
C GLY A 41 -11.62 4.11 -5.44
N TYR A 42 -12.83 3.59 -5.64
CA TYR A 42 -13.76 3.26 -4.55
C TYR A 42 -13.24 2.12 -3.68
N ALA A 43 -12.71 1.06 -4.29
CA ALA A 43 -12.15 -0.09 -3.57
C ALA A 43 -10.97 0.30 -2.65
N ASN A 44 -10.21 1.33 -3.02
CA ASN A 44 -9.10 1.83 -2.22
C ASN A 44 -9.51 2.72 -1.04
N ARG A 45 -10.76 3.12 -0.89
CA ARG A 45 -11.18 4.00 0.22
C ARG A 45 -10.97 3.35 1.58
N ILE A 46 -11.32 2.07 1.73
CA ILE A 46 -11.14 1.33 2.99
C ILE A 46 -9.65 1.03 3.25
N PRO A 47 -8.87 0.49 2.30
CA PRO A 47 -7.42 0.32 2.46
C PRO A 47 -6.68 1.61 2.82
N ASN A 48 -7.13 2.75 2.30
CA ASN A 48 -6.54 4.06 2.63
C ASN A 48 -6.65 4.40 4.12
N LEU A 49 -7.65 3.88 4.84
CA LEU A 49 -7.73 4.04 6.31
C LEU A 49 -6.56 3.32 7.00
N VAL A 50 -6.20 2.13 6.54
CA VAL A 50 -5.01 1.40 7.02
C VAL A 50 -3.75 2.21 6.76
N SER A 51 -3.62 2.74 5.55
CA SER A 51 -2.46 3.56 5.16
C SER A 51 -2.36 4.85 5.98
N MET A 52 -3.50 5.48 6.33
CA MET A 52 -3.53 6.69 7.16
C MET A 52 -3.04 6.40 8.58
N VAL A 53 -3.57 5.36 9.23
CA VAL A 53 -3.13 4.94 10.57
C VAL A 53 -1.66 4.54 10.55
N SER A 54 -1.25 3.79 9.54
CA SER A 54 0.14 3.41 9.31
C SER A 54 1.07 4.62 9.19
N THR A 55 0.67 5.66 8.46
CA THR A 55 1.46 6.87 8.29
C THR A 55 1.66 7.62 9.61
N ILE A 56 0.62 7.72 10.45
CA ILE A 56 0.71 8.34 11.78
C ILE A 56 1.68 7.54 12.65
N PHE A 57 1.53 6.22 12.67
CA PHE A 57 2.46 5.34 13.39
C PHE A 57 3.90 5.51 12.89
N PHE A 58 4.09 5.55 11.58
CA PHE A 58 5.41 5.68 10.95
C PHE A 58 6.12 6.99 11.33
N GLN A 59 5.39 8.09 11.44
CA GLN A 59 5.97 9.36 11.90
C GLN A 59 6.51 9.27 13.33
N ALA A 60 5.73 8.65 14.24
CA ALA A 60 6.18 8.41 15.62
C ALA A 60 7.34 7.40 15.65
N TRP A 61 7.24 6.33 14.88
CA TRP A 61 8.27 5.30 14.75
C TRP A 61 9.61 5.85 14.27
N ASN A 62 9.63 6.70 13.23
CA ASN A 62 10.87 7.28 12.72
C ASN A 62 11.64 8.05 13.79
N MET A 63 10.92 8.81 14.62
CA MET A 63 11.55 9.54 15.72
C MET A 63 12.20 8.60 16.73
N SER A 64 11.46 7.56 17.15
CA SER A 64 11.93 6.55 18.10
C SER A 64 13.09 5.73 17.53
N ALA A 65 13.01 5.33 16.25
CA ALA A 65 14.06 4.55 15.59
C ALA A 65 15.39 5.30 15.52
N ILE A 66 15.36 6.62 15.27
CA ILE A 66 16.58 7.46 15.24
C ILE A 66 17.17 7.56 16.66
N THR A 67 16.34 7.81 17.68
CA THR A 67 16.80 7.96 19.06
C THR A 67 17.41 6.66 19.60
N GLU A 68 16.80 5.51 19.33
CA GLU A 68 17.23 4.20 19.82
C GLU A 68 18.34 3.57 18.98
N ASN A 69 18.70 4.14 17.83
CA ASN A 69 19.70 3.55 16.92
C ASN A 69 21.11 3.43 17.56
N GLU A 70 21.42 4.26 18.54
CA GLU A 70 22.71 4.25 19.26
C GLU A 70 22.67 3.33 20.52
N SER A 71 21.52 2.77 20.89
CA SER A 71 21.39 1.89 22.06
C SER A 71 21.97 0.51 21.78
N ALA A 72 22.50 -0.14 22.83
CA ALA A 72 23.01 -1.51 22.76
C ALA A 72 21.91 -2.54 22.46
N ASP A 73 20.67 -2.28 22.88
CA ASP A 73 19.51 -3.17 22.74
C ASP A 73 18.61 -2.83 21.54
N ARG A 74 19.09 -1.98 20.61
CA ARG A 74 18.31 -1.52 19.42
C ARG A 74 17.64 -2.64 18.64
N GLY A 75 18.32 -3.79 18.50
CA GLY A 75 17.77 -4.94 17.76
C GLY A 75 16.53 -5.53 18.41
N LYS A 76 16.54 -5.69 19.73
CA LYS A 76 15.39 -6.18 20.50
C LYS A 76 14.24 -5.17 20.47
N PHE A 77 14.57 -3.89 20.57
CA PHE A 77 13.58 -2.80 20.47
C PHE A 77 12.88 -2.83 19.09
N TYR A 78 13.64 -2.86 17.99
CA TYR A 78 13.08 -2.90 16.64
C TYR A 78 12.21 -4.13 16.41
N GLN A 79 12.66 -5.30 16.88
CA GLN A 79 11.90 -6.55 16.78
C GLN A 79 10.59 -6.47 17.57
N SER A 80 10.63 -5.96 18.80
CA SER A 80 9.42 -5.85 19.65
C SER A 80 8.40 -4.89 19.04
N VAL A 81 8.83 -3.74 18.56
CA VAL A 81 7.95 -2.76 17.92
C VAL A 81 7.39 -3.30 16.60
N TYR A 82 8.22 -3.99 15.80
CA TYR A 82 7.76 -4.62 14.55
C TYR A 82 6.67 -5.66 14.82
N SER A 83 6.87 -6.56 15.78
CA SER A 83 5.88 -7.59 16.12
C SER A 83 4.57 -7.01 16.63
N ALA A 84 4.63 -5.97 17.47
CA ALA A 84 3.44 -5.29 17.95
C ALA A 84 2.69 -4.56 16.82
N TYR A 85 3.42 -3.90 15.93
CA TYR A 85 2.87 -3.20 14.78
C TYR A 85 2.23 -4.16 13.78
N GLU A 86 2.91 -5.28 13.46
CA GLU A 86 2.39 -6.34 12.62
C GLU A 86 1.08 -6.91 13.18
N ALA A 87 1.05 -7.27 14.46
CA ALA A 87 -0.15 -7.77 15.11
C ALA A 87 -1.31 -6.77 15.04
N MET A 88 -1.04 -5.49 15.31
CA MET A 88 -2.04 -4.43 15.21
C MET A 88 -2.60 -4.29 13.79
N LEU A 89 -1.74 -4.32 12.77
CA LEU A 89 -2.17 -4.23 11.37
C LEU A 89 -3.05 -5.41 10.96
N PHE A 90 -2.67 -6.64 11.32
CA PHE A 90 -3.47 -7.83 10.98
C PHE A 90 -4.81 -7.86 11.69
N ILE A 91 -4.88 -7.44 12.97
CA ILE A 91 -6.14 -7.34 13.70
C ILE A 91 -7.05 -6.28 13.07
N ALA A 92 -6.50 -5.09 12.78
CA ALA A 92 -7.25 -4.02 12.12
C ALA A 92 -7.76 -4.45 10.74
N ALA A 93 -6.91 -5.12 9.95
CA ALA A 93 -7.29 -5.62 8.63
C ALA A 93 -8.39 -6.69 8.70
N ALA A 94 -8.27 -7.64 9.62
CA ALA A 94 -9.32 -8.66 9.82
C ALA A 94 -10.66 -8.00 10.16
N GLY A 95 -10.66 -7.01 11.06
CA GLY A 95 -11.85 -6.22 11.38
C GLY A 95 -12.42 -5.49 10.18
N LEU A 96 -11.58 -4.82 9.39
CA LEU A 96 -12.00 -4.10 8.18
C LEU A 96 -12.55 -5.04 7.11
N ILE A 97 -11.95 -6.21 6.92
CA ILE A 97 -12.44 -7.22 5.97
C ILE A 97 -13.83 -7.73 6.39
N MET A 98 -14.05 -7.97 7.68
CA MET A 98 -15.37 -8.40 8.18
C MET A 98 -16.47 -7.37 7.90
N ILE A 99 -16.16 -6.09 8.00
CA ILE A 99 -17.13 -5.00 7.83
C ILE A 99 -17.03 -4.30 6.46
N CYS A 100 -16.21 -4.82 5.52
CA CYS A 100 -16.02 -4.17 4.21
C CYS A 100 -17.32 -4.07 3.40
N LYS A 101 -18.18 -5.09 3.45
CA LYS A 101 -19.46 -5.08 2.74
C LYS A 101 -20.43 -4.01 3.27
N PRO A 102 -20.75 -3.93 4.58
CA PRO A 102 -21.61 -2.85 5.09
C PRO A 102 -21.00 -1.47 4.90
N ILE A 103 -19.66 -1.32 5.00
CA ILE A 103 -19.00 -0.03 4.73
C ILE A 103 -19.14 0.34 3.26
N THR A 104 -18.94 -0.60 2.33
CA THR A 104 -19.11 -0.34 0.89
C THR A 104 -20.53 0.11 0.60
N ASN A 105 -21.53 -0.55 1.15
CA ASN A 105 -22.94 -0.16 0.97
C ASN A 105 -23.23 1.26 1.49
N PHE A 106 -22.54 1.69 2.54
CA PHE A 106 -22.66 3.05 3.06
C PHE A 106 -21.92 4.09 2.23
N LEU A 107 -20.77 3.72 1.65
CA LEU A 107 -19.90 4.63 0.88
C LEU A 107 -20.34 4.82 -0.57
N VAL A 108 -21.04 3.84 -1.14
CA VAL A 108 -21.50 3.89 -2.53
C VAL A 108 -22.93 4.44 -2.54
N PRO A 109 -23.20 5.58 -3.20
CA PRO A 109 -24.54 6.12 -3.34
C PRO A 109 -25.47 5.16 -4.09
N ASP A 110 -26.76 5.15 -3.76
CA ASP A 110 -27.75 4.26 -4.35
C ASP A 110 -27.82 4.37 -5.88
N ASP A 111 -27.66 5.55 -6.43
CA ASP A 111 -27.68 5.83 -7.88
C ASP A 111 -26.56 5.10 -8.64
N ASN A 112 -25.43 4.83 -7.97
CA ASN A 112 -24.25 4.18 -8.55
C ASN A 112 -24.05 2.76 -8.05
N PHE A 113 -24.99 2.21 -7.26
CA PHE A 113 -24.80 0.91 -6.61
C PHE A 113 -24.71 -0.25 -7.62
N SER A 114 -25.38 -0.15 -8.75
CA SER A 114 -25.30 -1.16 -9.82
C SER A 114 -23.91 -1.29 -10.42
N GLU A 115 -23.15 -0.20 -10.49
CA GLU A 115 -21.80 -0.16 -11.07
C GLU A 115 -20.71 -0.41 -10.02
N TYR A 116 -20.82 0.22 -8.85
CA TYR A 116 -19.77 0.22 -7.82
C TYR A 116 -20.05 -0.73 -6.65
N GLY A 117 -21.22 -1.36 -6.60
CA GLY A 117 -21.59 -2.28 -5.52
C GLY A 117 -20.69 -3.51 -5.39
N ILE A 118 -19.96 -3.88 -6.47
CA ILE A 118 -19.04 -5.02 -6.47
C ILE A 118 -17.67 -4.70 -5.80
N VAL A 119 -17.44 -3.46 -5.43
CA VAL A 119 -16.18 -2.97 -4.82
C VAL A 119 -15.77 -3.80 -3.60
N TYR A 120 -16.73 -4.28 -2.80
CA TYR A 120 -16.44 -5.07 -1.60
C TYR A 120 -15.71 -6.39 -1.90
N ILE A 121 -15.74 -6.87 -3.15
CA ILE A 121 -15.03 -8.10 -3.57
C ILE A 121 -13.52 -7.82 -3.70
N TYR A 122 -13.15 -6.64 -4.20
CA TYR A 122 -11.76 -6.24 -4.42
C TYR A 122 -11.11 -5.66 -3.17
N THR A 123 -11.90 -5.02 -2.30
CA THR A 123 -11.44 -4.36 -1.08
C THR A 123 -10.58 -5.25 -0.18
N PRO A 124 -10.90 -6.52 0.12
CA PRO A 124 -10.06 -7.37 0.97
C PRO A 124 -8.65 -7.58 0.42
N ILE A 125 -8.52 -7.76 -0.90
CA ILE A 125 -7.21 -7.92 -1.55
C ILE A 125 -6.37 -6.65 -1.40
N LEU A 126 -7.00 -5.50 -1.59
CA LEU A 126 -6.34 -4.19 -1.44
C LEU A 126 -5.98 -3.88 0.02
N ILE A 127 -6.77 -4.34 1.00
CA ILE A 127 -6.42 -4.25 2.43
C ILE A 127 -5.15 -5.05 2.71
N VAL A 128 -5.04 -6.27 2.20
CA VAL A 128 -3.82 -7.09 2.34
C VAL A 128 -2.62 -6.39 1.70
N ALA A 129 -2.80 -5.82 0.51
CA ALA A 129 -1.73 -5.04 -0.15
C ALA A 129 -1.31 -3.83 0.72
N ALA A 130 -2.27 -3.11 1.33
CA ALA A 130 -1.99 -1.98 2.21
C ALA A 130 -1.18 -2.39 3.46
N ILE A 131 -1.43 -3.58 4.03
CA ILE A 131 -0.62 -4.12 5.13
C ILE A 131 0.84 -4.30 4.69
N PHE A 132 1.07 -4.97 3.55
CA PHE A 132 2.43 -5.17 3.06
C PHE A 132 3.14 -3.85 2.76
N MET A 133 2.43 -2.84 2.24
CA MET A 133 2.98 -1.49 2.07
C MET A 133 3.35 -0.86 3.42
N ALA A 134 2.51 -1.00 4.44
CA ALA A 134 2.76 -0.48 5.78
C ALA A 134 3.98 -1.13 6.43
N LEU A 135 4.13 -2.47 6.32
CA LEU A 135 5.30 -3.21 6.81
C LEU A 135 6.58 -2.81 6.06
N ASN A 136 6.50 -2.65 4.74
CA ASN A 136 7.63 -2.16 3.94
C ASN A 136 8.06 -0.75 4.35
N GLN A 137 7.11 0.13 4.63
CA GLN A 137 7.38 1.49 5.11
C GLN A 137 8.09 1.47 6.47
N PHE A 138 7.68 0.56 7.38
CA PHE A 138 8.36 0.36 8.67
C PHE A 138 9.83 -0.03 8.47
N LEU A 139 10.12 -1.00 7.62
CA LEU A 139 11.49 -1.43 7.30
C LEU A 139 12.29 -0.32 6.65
N GLY A 140 11.67 0.50 5.80
CA GLY A 140 12.28 1.71 5.21
C GLY A 140 12.73 2.71 6.28
N GLY A 141 11.98 2.84 7.39
CA GLY A 141 12.36 3.63 8.56
C GLY A 141 13.66 3.16 9.20
N ILE A 142 13.85 1.83 9.31
CA ILE A 142 15.10 1.24 9.84
C ILE A 142 16.28 1.60 8.92
N TYR A 143 16.13 1.50 7.60
CA TYR A 143 17.19 1.90 6.66
C TYR A 143 17.55 3.38 6.78
N SER A 144 16.56 4.23 7.04
CA SER A 144 16.79 5.66 7.26
C SER A 144 17.50 5.92 8.57
N ALA A 145 17.09 5.28 9.67
CA ALA A 145 17.70 5.41 11.00
C ALA A 145 19.15 4.90 11.02
N THR A 146 19.42 3.78 10.34
CA THR A 146 20.76 3.18 10.25
C THR A 146 21.66 3.79 9.17
N LYS A 147 21.18 4.82 8.44
CA LYS A 147 21.87 5.47 7.32
C LYS A 147 22.21 4.56 6.14
N HIS A 148 21.61 3.38 6.06
CA HIS A 148 21.75 2.44 4.93
C HIS A 148 20.77 2.74 3.78
N THR A 149 20.70 3.99 3.35
CA THR A 149 19.72 4.47 2.34
C THR A 149 19.93 3.85 0.95
N GLN A 150 21.10 3.28 0.65
CA GLN A 150 21.33 2.55 -0.60
C GLN A 150 20.47 1.29 -0.70
N ASN A 151 20.24 0.59 0.40
CA ASN A 151 19.39 -0.59 0.41
C ASN A 151 17.92 -0.23 0.12
N SER A 152 17.46 0.90 0.67
CA SER A 152 16.14 1.45 0.36
C SER A 152 15.97 1.77 -1.12
N PHE A 153 17.00 2.34 -1.76
CA PHE A 153 17.00 2.62 -3.19
C PHE A 153 16.84 1.34 -4.03
N TRP A 154 17.68 0.31 -3.80
CA TRP A 154 17.62 -0.94 -4.56
C TRP A 154 16.29 -1.68 -4.36
N THR A 155 15.76 -1.69 -3.15
CA THR A 155 14.45 -2.29 -2.84
C THR A 155 13.34 -1.57 -3.60
N SER A 156 13.33 -0.24 -3.59
CA SER A 156 12.32 0.57 -4.30
C SER A 156 12.45 0.43 -5.81
N LEU A 157 13.68 0.35 -6.35
CA LEU A 157 13.93 0.13 -7.77
C LEU A 157 13.36 -1.23 -8.21
N THR A 158 13.69 -2.29 -7.48
CA THR A 158 13.19 -3.63 -7.78
C THR A 158 11.67 -3.68 -7.71
N ALA A 159 11.07 -3.09 -6.69
CA ALA A 159 9.62 -3.03 -6.54
C ALA A 159 8.96 -2.27 -7.69
N CYS A 160 9.49 -1.11 -8.07
CA CYS A 160 8.98 -0.29 -9.17
C CYS A 160 9.04 -1.05 -10.51
N VAL A 161 10.20 -1.64 -10.84
CA VAL A 161 10.38 -2.41 -12.08
C VAL A 161 9.45 -3.63 -12.11
N THR A 162 9.35 -4.36 -11.00
CA THR A 162 8.46 -5.53 -10.89
C THR A 162 7.00 -5.11 -11.05
N ASN A 163 6.56 -4.03 -10.41
CA ASN A 163 5.20 -3.51 -10.54
C ASN A 163 4.88 -3.14 -12.00
N LEU A 164 5.75 -2.40 -12.68
CA LEU A 164 5.54 -2.01 -14.07
C LEU A 164 5.47 -3.23 -15.00
N ILE A 165 6.35 -4.22 -14.82
CA ILE A 165 6.35 -5.46 -15.62
C ILE A 165 5.06 -6.26 -15.37
N LEU A 166 4.66 -6.41 -14.10
CA LEU A 166 3.43 -7.12 -13.75
C LEU A 166 2.19 -6.41 -14.30
N ASN A 167 2.08 -5.10 -14.17
CA ASN A 167 0.98 -4.34 -14.73
C ASN A 167 0.91 -4.51 -16.25
N TRP A 168 2.04 -4.38 -16.93
CA TRP A 168 2.10 -4.53 -18.39
C TRP A 168 1.73 -5.94 -18.85
N ALA A 169 2.19 -6.98 -18.13
CA ALA A 169 1.95 -8.37 -18.51
C ALA A 169 0.57 -8.89 -18.06
N MET A 170 0.11 -8.52 -16.87
CA MET A 170 -1.08 -9.13 -16.26
C MET A 170 -2.38 -8.38 -16.60
N ILE A 171 -2.37 -7.06 -16.68
CA ILE A 171 -3.58 -6.28 -16.95
C ILE A 171 -4.22 -6.67 -18.30
N PRO A 172 -3.51 -6.88 -19.42
CA PRO A 172 -4.13 -7.32 -20.68
C PRO A 172 -4.77 -8.71 -20.60
N VAL A 173 -4.27 -9.57 -19.70
CA VAL A 173 -4.67 -10.99 -19.62
C VAL A 173 -5.77 -11.21 -18.58
N ILE A 174 -5.63 -10.58 -17.43
CA ILE A 174 -6.51 -10.80 -16.26
C ILE A 174 -7.54 -9.66 -16.13
N GLY A 175 -7.13 -8.47 -16.46
CA GLY A 175 -7.93 -7.26 -16.33
C GLY A 175 -7.67 -6.53 -15.05
#